data_6a9d58693c0a21e89b77aa8048bbd475
#
_entry.id   6a9d58693c0a21e89b77aa8048bbd475
#
_cell.length_a   1.000
_cell.length_b   1.000
_cell.length_c   1.000
_cell.angle_alpha   90.00
_cell.angle_beta   90.00
_cell.angle_gamma   90.00
#
_symmetry.space_group_name_H-M   'P 1'
#
loop_
_entity.id
_entity.type
_entity.pdbx_description
1 polymer ?
#
loop_
_entity_poly.entity_id
_entity_poly.type
_entity_poly.pdbx_seq_one_letter_code
_entity_poly.pdbx_strand_id
1 'polypeptide(L)'
;MPKIQIAEKFLPLFNSDYLNFILPGGRASGKSKTTEILAGVITATKPNEDIVIARASYGSIGDSVFNETCEVIESIPAFEDQFVFRKSPYRIVRKANSATIYFMGIGGSTERTKGFKPLHKVGLVILEETQELRSREHLEQTMATLRRRFGEDTVVVIVFNPPAQELHWINVWCEEKKKDKDYCVIHSTYKDVLPFLSDRDIKEIRKMYYENRQFHDYMYEGKPTGGFGAVYPMFRKDRHVITKQEYDYLIANSDIKPVLCIIGGDGAVNNDSTSFVPKIVLSNGQTVQGSLFHHDPKTDGSFGYHQLVRDFANKWLDNICAEFHLGTRQEIMMAQERGVNITVLPIFVRIDSAAPDLVKECQFFWGDRCDVAAIKKGTITEMVATVQSAICGDNEYIIDYGGHYNYVKNEFQPRKVNYLAEQLSMLIWNEKQDGYDPIVPNDDCDAYTYGCRFWYQNIENIAWFDILKANCVSQKRVYDIIKR
;
A
#
# COMPACT_ATOMS: atom_id res chain seq x y z
N MET A 1 33.19 17.83 -30.20
CA MET A 1 31.77 17.74 -29.90
C MET A 1 31.61 18.03 -28.40
N PRO A 2 30.70 18.88 -28.00
CA PRO A 2 30.43 19.09 -26.59
C PRO A 2 30.00 17.74 -25.96
N LYS A 3 30.66 17.34 -24.88
CA LYS A 3 30.34 16.08 -24.18
C LYS A 3 29.22 16.34 -23.18
N ILE A 4 28.13 15.61 -23.31
CA ILE A 4 27.08 15.55 -22.29
C ILE A 4 27.58 14.59 -21.20
N GLN A 5 27.60 15.04 -19.95
CA GLN A 5 28.01 14.22 -18.80
C GLN A 5 26.77 13.69 -18.08
N ILE A 6 26.75 12.39 -17.87
CA ILE A 6 25.74 11.68 -17.07
C ILE A 6 26.44 10.73 -16.11
N ALA A 7 25.78 10.36 -15.03
CA ALA A 7 26.31 9.32 -14.16
C ALA A 7 26.34 7.96 -14.85
N GLU A 8 27.42 7.21 -14.68
CA GLU A 8 27.66 5.92 -15.33
C GLU A 8 26.50 4.93 -15.13
N LYS A 9 25.89 4.98 -13.96
CA LYS A 9 24.76 4.12 -13.59
C LYS A 9 23.57 4.23 -14.56
N PHE A 10 23.39 5.37 -15.20
CA PHE A 10 22.29 5.61 -16.13
C PHE A 10 22.63 5.31 -17.60
N LEU A 11 23.84 4.84 -17.90
CA LEU A 11 24.22 4.48 -19.27
C LEU A 11 23.26 3.49 -19.96
N PRO A 12 22.65 2.51 -19.25
CA PRO A 12 21.67 1.61 -19.89
C PRO A 12 20.49 2.32 -20.54
N LEU A 13 20.08 3.51 -20.07
CA LEU A 13 19.04 4.32 -20.72
C LEU A 13 19.39 4.75 -22.15
N PHE A 14 20.66 4.82 -22.49
CA PHE A 14 21.16 5.35 -23.75
C PHE A 14 21.68 4.29 -24.72
N ASN A 15 22.01 3.10 -24.21
CA ASN A 15 22.75 2.09 -24.96
C ASN A 15 22.28 0.64 -24.77
N SER A 16 21.05 0.43 -24.32
CA SER A 16 20.45 -0.91 -24.23
C SER A 16 19.15 -1.03 -25.02
N ASP A 17 18.72 -2.27 -25.25
CA ASP A 17 17.51 -2.59 -26.01
C ASP A 17 16.25 -2.76 -25.13
N TYR A 18 16.34 -2.40 -23.85
CA TYR A 18 15.17 -2.45 -22.97
C TYR A 18 14.09 -1.46 -23.40
N LEU A 19 12.84 -1.90 -23.37
CA LEU A 19 11.68 -1.04 -23.61
C LEU A 19 11.02 -0.54 -22.32
N ASN A 20 11.38 -1.11 -21.17
CA ASN A 20 10.86 -0.69 -19.87
C ASN A 20 12.00 -0.41 -18.90
N PHE A 21 12.05 0.81 -18.42
CA PHE A 21 12.98 1.23 -17.38
C PHE A 21 12.22 1.65 -16.13
N ILE A 22 12.75 1.27 -14.98
CA ILE A 22 12.24 1.72 -13.68
C ILE A 22 13.40 2.36 -12.92
N LEU A 23 13.22 3.63 -12.55
CA LEU A 23 14.22 4.45 -11.87
C LEU A 23 13.77 4.82 -10.45
N PRO A 24 13.79 3.88 -9.50
CA PRO A 24 13.61 4.22 -8.09
C PRO A 24 14.86 4.90 -7.57
N GLY A 25 14.72 5.83 -6.62
CA GLY A 25 15.91 6.39 -5.98
C GLY A 25 15.61 7.62 -5.13
N GLY A 26 16.60 8.02 -4.31
CA GLY A 26 16.51 9.15 -3.42
C GLY A 26 16.44 10.51 -4.14
N ARG A 27 16.18 11.56 -3.38
CA ARG A 27 16.34 12.94 -3.85
C ARG A 27 17.82 13.20 -4.21
N ALA A 28 18.05 14.16 -5.08
CA ALA A 28 19.39 14.52 -5.57
C ALA A 28 20.17 13.34 -6.17
N SER A 29 19.51 12.30 -6.66
CA SER A 29 20.15 11.12 -7.29
C SER A 29 20.28 11.22 -8.82
N GLY A 30 19.86 12.33 -9.43
CA GLY A 30 20.03 12.62 -10.85
C GLY A 30 19.03 11.95 -11.80
N LYS A 31 17.98 11.27 -11.29
CA LYS A 31 16.97 10.58 -12.11
C LYS A 31 16.32 11.50 -13.14
N SER A 32 15.54 12.51 -12.67
CA SER A 32 14.79 13.42 -13.54
C SER A 32 15.71 14.17 -14.51
N LYS A 33 16.83 14.71 -13.99
CA LYS A 33 17.81 15.38 -14.84
C LYS A 33 18.34 14.48 -15.97
N THR A 34 18.58 13.20 -15.69
CA THR A 34 19.06 12.25 -16.70
C THR A 34 17.98 11.91 -17.73
N THR A 35 16.72 11.75 -17.31
CA THR A 35 15.60 11.49 -18.23
C THR A 35 15.28 12.70 -19.10
N GLU A 36 15.43 13.92 -18.58
CA GLU A 36 15.31 15.16 -19.35
C GLU A 36 16.44 15.32 -20.36
N ILE A 37 17.69 14.99 -20.00
CA ILE A 37 18.82 14.91 -20.96
C ILE A 37 18.51 13.88 -22.04
N LEU A 38 18.01 12.69 -21.68
CA LEU A 38 17.63 11.67 -22.64
C LEU A 38 16.56 12.17 -23.62
N ALA A 39 15.52 12.86 -23.13
CA ALA A 39 14.49 13.47 -23.96
C ALA A 39 15.11 14.48 -24.95
N GLY A 40 15.98 15.37 -24.50
CA GLY A 40 16.70 16.31 -25.35
C GLY A 40 17.56 15.62 -26.41
N VAL A 41 18.31 14.59 -26.03
CA VAL A 41 19.19 13.82 -26.94
C VAL A 41 18.36 13.11 -28.01
N ILE A 42 17.28 12.40 -27.63
CA ILE A 42 16.42 11.70 -28.61
C ILE A 42 15.80 12.71 -29.57
N THR A 43 15.22 13.82 -29.08
CA THR A 43 14.66 14.88 -29.92
C THR A 43 15.71 15.45 -30.87
N ALA A 44 16.97 15.55 -30.42
CA ALA A 44 18.07 16.04 -31.22
C ALA A 44 18.61 15.04 -32.26
N THR A 45 18.58 13.75 -31.97
CA THR A 45 19.23 12.70 -32.80
C THR A 45 18.25 11.90 -33.65
N LYS A 46 16.99 11.82 -33.26
CA LYS A 46 15.95 11.04 -33.94
C LYS A 46 14.85 11.99 -34.49
N PRO A 47 14.97 12.44 -35.73
CA PRO A 47 14.13 13.53 -36.26
C PRO A 47 12.64 13.19 -36.41
N ASN A 48 12.29 11.90 -36.43
CA ASN A 48 10.91 11.44 -36.60
C ASN A 48 10.32 10.85 -35.34
N GLU A 49 10.88 11.16 -34.16
CA GLU A 49 10.39 10.67 -32.87
C GLU A 49 10.02 11.86 -31.98
N ASP A 50 8.79 11.82 -31.48
CA ASP A 50 8.30 12.68 -30.43
C ASP A 50 8.47 12.02 -29.07
N ILE A 51 8.50 12.82 -28.01
CA ILE A 51 8.63 12.37 -26.62
C ILE A 51 7.40 12.83 -25.81
N VAL A 52 7.00 12.03 -24.86
CA VAL A 52 5.97 12.39 -23.89
C VAL A 52 6.56 12.34 -22.48
N ILE A 53 6.46 13.44 -21.73
CA ILE A 53 6.70 13.47 -20.30
C ILE A 53 5.36 13.61 -19.61
N ALA A 54 5.03 12.67 -18.74
CA ALA A 54 3.74 12.59 -18.08
C ALA A 54 3.86 12.55 -16.56
N ARG A 55 2.91 13.16 -15.88
CA ARG A 55 2.76 13.14 -14.43
C ARG A 55 1.30 12.87 -14.04
N ALA A 56 1.04 12.42 -12.80
CA ALA A 56 -0.31 12.17 -12.33
C ALA A 56 -1.21 13.40 -12.46
N SER A 57 -0.76 14.59 -12.06
CA SER A 57 -1.51 15.85 -12.18
C SER A 57 -0.97 16.77 -13.30
N TYR A 58 -1.87 17.24 -14.18
CA TYR A 58 -1.52 18.24 -15.18
C TYR A 58 -1.20 19.60 -14.56
N GLY A 59 -1.85 19.97 -13.46
CA GLY A 59 -1.66 21.26 -12.79
C GLY A 59 -0.23 21.50 -12.28
N SER A 60 0.47 20.43 -11.91
CA SER A 60 1.86 20.48 -11.42
C SER A 60 2.92 20.45 -12.53
N ILE A 61 2.54 20.28 -13.79
CA ILE A 61 3.50 20.17 -14.91
C ILE A 61 4.22 21.48 -15.17
N GLY A 62 3.49 22.60 -15.17
CA GLY A 62 4.04 23.90 -15.55
C GLY A 62 5.07 24.46 -14.57
N ASP A 63 4.82 24.29 -13.30
CA ASP A 63 5.63 24.87 -12.22
C ASP A 63 6.86 24.03 -11.87
N SER A 64 6.89 22.75 -12.28
CA SER A 64 8.03 21.86 -12.01
C SER A 64 8.60 21.26 -13.30
N VAL A 65 8.05 20.15 -13.77
CA VAL A 65 8.65 19.31 -14.83
C VAL A 65 8.95 20.07 -16.12
N PHE A 66 8.06 20.98 -16.57
CA PHE A 66 8.30 21.76 -17.79
C PHE A 66 9.47 22.72 -17.62
N ASN A 67 9.48 23.51 -16.52
CA ASN A 67 10.54 24.50 -16.28
C ASN A 67 11.89 23.81 -16.08
N GLU A 68 11.93 22.70 -15.29
CA GLU A 68 13.14 21.90 -15.08
C GLU A 68 13.68 21.35 -16.42
N THR A 69 12.80 20.78 -17.25
CA THR A 69 13.20 20.28 -18.58
C THR A 69 13.76 21.39 -19.48
N CYS A 70 13.16 22.61 -19.43
CA CYS A 70 13.69 23.75 -20.17
C CYS A 70 15.09 24.12 -19.69
N GLU A 71 15.29 24.26 -18.37
CA GLU A 71 16.59 24.58 -17.78
C GLU A 71 17.67 23.55 -18.13
N VAL A 72 17.32 22.26 -18.07
CA VAL A 72 18.26 21.18 -18.43
C VAL A 72 18.64 21.26 -19.91
N ILE A 73 17.68 21.44 -20.81
CA ILE A 73 17.96 21.54 -22.26
C ILE A 73 18.80 22.79 -22.56
N GLU A 74 18.50 23.95 -21.97
CA GLU A 74 19.24 25.18 -22.13
C GLU A 74 20.66 25.09 -21.55
N SER A 75 20.85 24.31 -20.51
CA SER A 75 22.17 24.09 -19.88
C SER A 75 23.15 23.29 -20.74
N ILE A 76 22.67 22.64 -21.81
CA ILE A 76 23.48 21.80 -22.68
C ILE A 76 24.00 22.62 -23.88
N PRO A 77 25.29 22.95 -23.96
CA PRO A 77 25.83 23.78 -25.03
C PRO A 77 25.57 23.22 -26.44
N ALA A 78 25.43 21.90 -26.57
CA ALA A 78 25.10 21.26 -27.84
C ALA A 78 23.68 21.58 -28.33
N PHE A 79 22.82 22.10 -27.47
CA PHE A 79 21.41 22.38 -27.75
C PHE A 79 21.12 23.89 -27.86
N GLU A 80 22.15 24.73 -27.73
CA GLU A 80 22.03 26.16 -27.84
C GLU A 80 21.26 26.57 -29.10
N ASP A 81 20.24 27.42 -28.95
CA ASP A 81 19.36 27.93 -30.01
C ASP A 81 18.60 26.87 -30.84
N GLN A 82 18.63 25.60 -30.49
CA GLN A 82 17.98 24.54 -31.26
C GLN A 82 16.50 24.33 -30.92
N PHE A 83 16.01 24.83 -29.79
CA PHE A 83 14.66 24.55 -29.30
C PHE A 83 13.81 25.81 -29.16
N VAL A 84 12.49 25.63 -29.23
CA VAL A 84 11.45 26.63 -28.92
C VAL A 84 10.60 26.11 -27.77
N PHE A 85 10.51 26.88 -26.70
CA PHE A 85 9.74 26.56 -25.51
C PHE A 85 8.37 27.24 -25.57
N ARG A 86 7.29 26.46 -25.41
CA ARG A 86 5.90 26.93 -25.46
C ARG A 86 5.17 26.58 -24.18
N LYS A 87 4.50 27.56 -23.57
CA LYS A 87 3.77 27.37 -22.29
C LYS A 87 2.27 27.04 -22.45
N SER A 88 1.69 27.28 -23.63
CA SER A 88 0.28 27.00 -23.88
C SER A 88 0.06 26.40 -25.28
N PRO A 89 -0.18 25.10 -25.39
CA PRO A 89 0.10 24.04 -24.39
C PRO A 89 1.60 23.89 -24.14
N TYR A 90 1.97 23.30 -22.97
CA TYR A 90 3.37 23.03 -22.64
C TYR A 90 3.98 22.06 -23.65
N ARG A 91 5.02 22.51 -24.34
CA ARG A 91 5.80 21.71 -25.29
C ARG A 91 7.14 22.35 -25.60
N ILE A 92 8.12 21.52 -25.92
CA ILE A 92 9.45 21.94 -26.36
C ILE A 92 9.63 21.39 -27.78
N VAL A 93 9.87 22.28 -28.75
CA VAL A 93 9.90 21.93 -30.17
C VAL A 93 11.29 22.18 -30.73
N ARG A 94 11.88 21.20 -31.38
CA ARG A 94 13.14 21.37 -32.08
C ARG A 94 12.94 22.14 -33.39
N LYS A 95 13.72 23.20 -33.59
CA LYS A 95 13.62 24.10 -34.78
C LYS A 95 13.90 23.37 -36.08
N ALA A 96 14.85 22.42 -36.09
CA ALA A 96 15.35 21.79 -37.34
C ALA A 96 14.38 20.77 -37.95
N ASN A 97 13.58 20.06 -37.15
CA ASN A 97 12.77 18.94 -37.61
C ASN A 97 11.38 18.86 -36.99
N SER A 98 11.00 19.82 -36.17
CA SER A 98 9.72 19.89 -35.46
C SER A 98 9.46 18.73 -34.48
N ALA A 99 10.45 17.86 -34.21
CA ALA A 99 10.34 16.85 -33.16
C ALA A 99 10.03 17.53 -31.82
N THR A 100 9.10 16.98 -31.07
CA THR A 100 8.46 17.68 -29.94
C THR A 100 8.48 16.85 -28.69
N ILE A 101 8.83 17.48 -27.56
CA ILE A 101 8.59 16.97 -26.21
C ILE A 101 7.24 17.52 -25.76
N TYR A 102 6.30 16.65 -25.51
CA TYR A 102 4.96 16.95 -25.02
C TYR A 102 4.84 16.67 -23.53
N PHE A 103 4.01 17.44 -22.86
CA PHE A 103 3.73 17.28 -21.44
C PHE A 103 2.26 16.95 -21.22
N MET A 104 1.95 15.92 -20.41
CA MET A 104 0.56 15.48 -20.21
C MET A 104 0.29 14.98 -18.79
N GLY A 105 -0.95 15.15 -18.32
CA GLY A 105 -1.45 14.54 -17.07
C GLY A 105 -2.07 13.16 -17.34
N ILE A 106 -1.79 12.18 -16.48
CA ILE A 106 -2.29 10.80 -16.60
C ILE A 106 -3.19 10.36 -15.43
N GLY A 107 -3.31 11.15 -14.37
CA GLY A 107 -4.09 10.80 -13.16
C GLY A 107 -5.60 11.06 -13.23
N GLY A 108 -6.10 11.63 -14.34
CA GLY A 108 -7.54 11.84 -14.58
C GLY A 108 -8.18 10.76 -15.45
N SER A 109 -9.50 10.88 -15.65
CA SER A 109 -10.19 9.99 -16.60
C SER A 109 -9.47 9.97 -17.96
N THR A 110 -9.45 8.81 -18.61
CA THR A 110 -8.84 8.55 -19.93
C THR A 110 -9.27 9.51 -21.05
N GLU A 111 -10.21 10.41 -20.79
CA GLU A 111 -10.72 11.39 -21.77
C GLU A 111 -9.72 12.49 -22.13
N ARG A 112 -8.87 12.94 -21.21
CA ARG A 112 -7.87 13.98 -21.49
C ARG A 112 -6.77 13.54 -22.45
N THR A 113 -6.54 12.24 -22.54
CA THR A 113 -5.58 11.68 -23.50
C THR A 113 -6.17 11.58 -24.92
N LYS A 114 -7.50 11.55 -25.09
CA LYS A 114 -8.16 11.34 -26.40
C LYS A 114 -7.91 12.45 -27.43
N GLY A 115 -7.62 13.66 -27.00
CA GLY A 115 -7.35 14.83 -27.90
C GLY A 115 -5.88 15.00 -28.29
N PHE A 116 -4.96 14.26 -27.69
CA PHE A 116 -3.53 14.40 -27.94
C PHE A 116 -3.13 13.71 -29.25
N LYS A 117 -2.57 14.45 -30.20
CA LYS A 117 -2.07 13.94 -31.48
C LYS A 117 -0.62 14.41 -31.64
N PRO A 118 0.37 13.54 -31.43
CA PRO A 118 1.76 13.85 -31.74
C PRO A 118 1.95 14.02 -33.23
N LEU A 119 2.97 14.82 -33.62
CA LEU A 119 3.30 15.06 -35.02
C LEU A 119 4.02 13.85 -35.63
N HIS A 120 4.87 13.22 -34.83
CA HIS A 120 5.67 12.06 -35.22
C HIS A 120 5.32 10.83 -34.34
N LYS A 121 5.96 9.71 -34.61
CA LYS A 121 5.90 8.52 -33.73
C LYS A 121 6.44 8.89 -32.33
N VAL A 122 5.77 8.46 -31.28
CA VAL A 122 6.29 8.62 -29.92
C VAL A 122 7.29 7.51 -29.64
N GLY A 123 8.57 7.87 -29.57
CA GLY A 123 9.66 6.92 -29.29
C GLY A 123 9.94 6.71 -27.81
N LEU A 124 9.63 7.72 -26.96
CA LEU A 124 9.89 7.70 -25.52
C LEU A 124 8.73 8.29 -24.73
N VAL A 125 8.35 7.60 -23.66
CA VAL A 125 7.44 8.10 -22.63
C VAL A 125 8.16 8.08 -21.28
N ILE A 126 8.16 9.21 -20.56
CA ILE A 126 8.69 9.33 -19.21
C ILE A 126 7.52 9.57 -18.27
N LEU A 127 7.34 8.71 -17.27
CA LEU A 127 6.34 8.83 -16.21
C LEU A 127 7.04 9.37 -14.96
N GLU A 128 6.90 10.67 -14.70
CA GLU A 128 7.50 11.34 -13.54
C GLU A 128 6.59 11.23 -12.31
N GLU A 129 7.20 11.14 -11.13
CA GLU A 129 6.55 11.06 -9.83
C GLU A 129 5.45 9.96 -9.81
N THR A 130 5.78 8.78 -10.35
CA THR A 130 4.81 7.69 -10.56
C THR A 130 4.15 7.21 -9.27
N GLN A 131 4.77 7.42 -8.09
CA GLN A 131 4.18 7.11 -6.79
C GLN A 131 2.92 7.93 -6.47
N GLU A 132 2.67 9.03 -7.20
CA GLU A 132 1.43 9.82 -7.09
C GLU A 132 0.21 9.13 -7.73
N LEU A 133 0.40 8.07 -8.50
CA LEU A 133 -0.71 7.28 -9.05
C LEU A 133 -1.39 6.49 -7.93
N ARG A 134 -2.71 6.36 -8.03
CA ARG A 134 -3.55 5.80 -6.97
C ARG A 134 -3.27 4.34 -6.65
N SER A 135 -2.90 3.54 -7.66
CA SER A 135 -2.70 2.10 -7.49
C SER A 135 -1.85 1.50 -8.60
N ARG A 136 -1.44 0.26 -8.38
CA ARG A 136 -0.77 -0.59 -9.37
C ARG A 136 -1.61 -0.75 -10.65
N GLU A 137 -2.88 -1.01 -10.51
CA GLU A 137 -3.81 -1.21 -11.63
C GLU A 137 -3.88 0.04 -12.49
N HIS A 138 -3.85 1.22 -11.85
CA HIS A 138 -3.83 2.49 -12.57
C HIS A 138 -2.55 2.64 -13.42
N LEU A 139 -1.39 2.28 -12.88
CA LEU A 139 -0.13 2.26 -13.64
C LEU A 139 -0.19 1.26 -14.81
N GLU A 140 -0.61 0.03 -14.57
CA GLU A 140 -0.70 -1.02 -15.60
C GLU A 140 -1.68 -0.66 -16.72
N GLN A 141 -2.84 -0.10 -16.39
CA GLN A 141 -3.80 0.43 -17.38
C GLN A 141 -3.22 1.60 -18.17
N THR A 142 -2.47 2.48 -17.52
CA THR A 142 -1.78 3.59 -18.17
C THR A 142 -0.75 3.07 -19.17
N MET A 143 0.10 2.15 -18.77
CA MET A 143 1.11 1.53 -19.65
C MET A 143 0.48 0.82 -20.86
N ALA A 144 -0.58 0.04 -20.62
CA ALA A 144 -1.32 -0.63 -21.71
C ALA A 144 -1.93 0.39 -22.69
N THR A 145 -2.46 1.50 -22.17
CA THR A 145 -3.01 2.59 -23.00
C THR A 145 -1.93 3.29 -23.82
N LEU A 146 -0.77 3.55 -23.23
CA LEU A 146 0.37 4.18 -23.91
C LEU A 146 0.89 3.28 -25.06
N ARG A 147 1.09 1.97 -24.79
CA ARG A 147 1.53 1.02 -25.82
C ARG A 147 0.54 0.87 -26.95
N ARG A 148 -0.76 0.70 -26.65
CA ARG A 148 -1.80 0.64 -27.68
C ARG A 148 -1.83 1.90 -28.56
N ARG A 149 -1.50 3.06 -27.97
CA ARG A 149 -1.58 4.34 -28.65
C ARG A 149 -0.34 4.69 -29.45
N PHE A 150 0.84 4.43 -28.90
CA PHE A 150 2.10 4.90 -29.43
C PHE A 150 2.92 3.79 -30.11
N GLY A 151 2.61 2.54 -29.86
CA GLY A 151 3.27 1.36 -30.41
C GLY A 151 3.99 0.53 -29.36
N GLU A 152 4.16 -0.74 -29.65
CA GLU A 152 4.80 -1.72 -28.74
C GLU A 152 6.30 -1.44 -28.54
N ASP A 153 6.94 -0.79 -29.47
CA ASP A 153 8.36 -0.43 -29.46
C ASP A 153 8.65 0.93 -28.78
N THR A 154 7.62 1.59 -28.21
CA THR A 154 7.80 2.79 -27.42
C THR A 154 8.53 2.47 -26.12
N VAL A 155 9.65 3.16 -25.86
CA VAL A 155 10.39 3.06 -24.61
C VAL A 155 9.59 3.76 -23.49
N VAL A 156 9.41 3.10 -22.36
CA VAL A 156 8.75 3.67 -21.17
C VAL A 156 9.74 3.73 -20.02
N VAL A 157 9.93 4.92 -19.46
CA VAL A 157 10.77 5.17 -18.29
C VAL A 157 9.89 5.62 -17.14
N ILE A 158 9.90 4.87 -16.04
CA ILE A 158 9.11 5.10 -14.85
C ILE A 158 10.02 5.65 -13.76
N VAL A 159 9.78 6.88 -13.33
CA VAL A 159 10.61 7.61 -12.36
C VAL A 159 9.83 7.84 -11.09
N PHE A 160 10.41 7.49 -9.94
CA PHE A 160 9.79 7.78 -8.66
C PHE A 160 10.78 7.81 -7.51
N ASN A 161 10.40 8.51 -6.44
CA ASN A 161 11.04 8.40 -5.14
C ASN A 161 10.31 7.32 -4.34
N PRO A 162 10.97 6.24 -3.89
CA PRO A 162 10.32 5.20 -3.12
C PRO A 162 9.61 5.79 -1.89
N PRO A 163 8.29 5.58 -1.72
CA PRO A 163 7.61 5.94 -0.49
C PRO A 163 8.24 5.28 0.73
N ALA A 164 8.13 5.93 1.90
CA ALA A 164 8.72 5.43 3.14
C ALA A 164 8.14 4.08 3.57
N GLN A 165 6.89 3.82 3.21
CA GLN A 165 6.18 2.58 3.53
C GLN A 165 6.69 1.43 2.64
N GLU A 166 7.28 0.41 3.26
CA GLU A 166 7.83 -0.76 2.54
C GLU A 166 6.76 -1.46 1.68
N LEU A 167 5.53 -1.53 2.18
CA LEU A 167 4.41 -2.21 1.54
C LEU A 167 3.61 -1.32 0.58
N HIS A 168 4.06 -0.08 0.34
CA HIS A 168 3.43 0.74 -0.68
C HIS A 168 3.45 0.03 -2.04
N TRP A 169 2.33 0.07 -2.77
CA TRP A 169 2.13 -0.69 -4.00
C TRP A 169 3.31 -0.55 -5.01
N ILE A 170 3.89 0.66 -5.15
CA ILE A 170 4.96 0.89 -6.11
C ILE A 170 6.28 0.26 -5.66
N ASN A 171 6.57 0.22 -4.35
CA ASN A 171 7.75 -0.44 -3.81
C ASN A 171 7.65 -1.95 -4.04
N VAL A 172 6.50 -2.55 -3.70
CA VAL A 172 6.22 -3.98 -3.92
C VAL A 172 6.30 -4.31 -5.41
N TRP A 173 5.65 -3.52 -6.26
CA TRP A 173 5.68 -3.70 -7.71
C TRP A 173 7.10 -3.59 -8.29
N CYS A 174 7.89 -2.64 -7.82
CA CYS A 174 9.29 -2.46 -8.26
C CYS A 174 10.15 -3.67 -7.88
N GLU A 175 10.00 -4.22 -6.67
CA GLU A 175 10.73 -5.43 -6.26
C GLU A 175 10.36 -6.66 -7.10
N GLU A 176 9.10 -6.76 -7.54
CA GLU A 176 8.67 -7.78 -8.49
C GLU A 176 9.36 -7.61 -9.84
N LYS A 177 9.38 -6.38 -10.34
CA LYS A 177 9.93 -6.07 -11.66
C LYS A 177 11.45 -6.21 -11.73
N LYS A 178 12.18 -6.21 -10.63
CA LYS A 178 13.60 -6.59 -10.58
C LYS A 178 13.87 -8.02 -11.06
N LYS A 179 12.86 -8.90 -10.98
CA LYS A 179 12.96 -10.31 -11.42
C LYS A 179 12.45 -10.53 -12.85
N ASP A 180 11.88 -9.52 -13.45
CA ASP A 180 11.27 -9.55 -14.77
C ASP A 180 12.31 -9.11 -15.82
N LYS A 181 12.63 -9.98 -16.76
CA LYS A 181 13.67 -9.74 -17.80
C LYS A 181 13.31 -8.63 -18.79
N ASP A 182 12.04 -8.27 -18.87
CA ASP A 182 11.56 -7.21 -19.76
C ASP A 182 11.75 -5.81 -19.16
N TYR A 183 12.26 -5.73 -17.92
CA TYR A 183 12.47 -4.48 -17.19
C TYR A 183 13.93 -4.28 -16.78
N CYS A 184 14.45 -3.09 -17.04
CA CYS A 184 15.72 -2.63 -16.48
C CYS A 184 15.44 -1.73 -15.26
N VAL A 185 15.78 -2.21 -14.07
CA VAL A 185 15.58 -1.44 -12.82
C VAL A 185 16.89 -0.83 -12.36
N ILE A 186 16.96 0.50 -12.30
CA ILE A 186 18.15 1.27 -11.93
C ILE A 186 17.84 2.06 -10.66
N HIS A 187 18.18 1.53 -9.50
CA HIS A 187 18.08 2.26 -8.25
C HIS A 187 19.27 3.23 -8.11
N SER A 188 18.98 4.52 -7.89
CA SER A 188 20.00 5.56 -7.78
C SER A 188 19.94 6.32 -6.47
N THR A 189 21.11 6.78 -6.03
CA THR A 189 21.30 7.55 -4.80
C THR A 189 22.11 8.81 -5.11
N TYR A 190 22.18 9.73 -4.18
CA TYR A 190 23.06 10.92 -4.33
C TYR A 190 24.54 10.56 -4.56
N LYS A 191 24.97 9.38 -4.13
CA LYS A 191 26.37 8.91 -4.28
C LYS A 191 26.74 8.67 -5.73
N ASP A 192 25.77 8.26 -6.53
CA ASP A 192 25.96 7.97 -7.97
C ASP A 192 26.21 9.26 -8.78
N VAL A 193 25.86 10.42 -8.21
CA VAL A 193 25.96 11.74 -8.87
C VAL A 193 26.82 12.75 -8.08
N LEU A 194 27.61 12.30 -7.13
CA LEU A 194 28.47 13.18 -6.31
C LEU A 194 29.29 14.22 -7.12
N PRO A 195 29.88 13.88 -8.30
CA PRO A 195 30.64 14.85 -9.09
C PRO A 195 29.78 16.00 -9.65
N PHE A 196 28.47 15.87 -9.63
CA PHE A 196 27.52 16.84 -10.18
C PHE A 196 26.79 17.64 -9.09
N LEU A 197 26.96 17.30 -7.82
CA LEU A 197 26.35 17.99 -6.68
C LEU A 197 27.22 19.19 -6.24
N SER A 198 26.57 20.23 -5.75
CA SER A 198 27.28 21.35 -5.15
C SER A 198 27.86 20.96 -3.78
N ASP A 199 28.93 21.64 -3.36
CA ASP A 199 29.50 21.46 -2.01
C ASP A 199 28.47 21.71 -0.90
N ARG A 200 27.53 22.63 -1.16
CA ARG A 200 26.43 22.93 -0.25
C ARG A 200 25.49 21.72 -0.10
N ASP A 201 25.06 21.13 -1.21
CA ASP A 201 24.17 19.94 -1.20
C ASP A 201 24.85 18.78 -0.46
N ILE A 202 26.13 18.53 -0.76
CA ILE A 202 26.91 17.46 -0.11
C ILE A 202 26.99 17.72 1.41
N LYS A 203 27.19 18.95 1.83
CA LYS A 203 27.24 19.32 3.25
C LYS A 203 25.88 19.11 3.94
N GLU A 204 24.78 19.49 3.31
CA GLU A 204 23.43 19.30 3.83
C GLU A 204 23.06 17.79 3.93
N ILE A 205 23.38 17.00 2.92
CA ILE A 205 23.19 15.54 2.93
C ILE A 205 23.98 14.88 4.07
N ARG A 206 25.27 15.28 4.25
CA ARG A 206 26.10 14.77 5.34
C ARG A 206 25.57 15.17 6.71
N LYS A 207 25.14 16.40 6.87
CA LYS A 207 24.50 16.87 8.11
C LYS A 207 23.32 15.99 8.47
N MET A 208 22.40 15.74 7.51
CA MET A 208 21.23 14.89 7.71
C MET A 208 21.61 13.45 8.10
N TYR A 209 22.70 12.91 7.55
CA TYR A 209 23.21 11.59 7.91
C TYR A 209 23.53 11.44 9.39
N TYR A 210 24.10 12.48 10.01
CA TYR A 210 24.47 12.47 11.43
C TYR A 210 23.30 12.86 12.34
N GLU A 211 22.41 13.73 11.90
CA GLU A 211 21.28 14.21 12.70
C GLU A 211 20.09 13.25 12.69
N ASN A 212 19.80 12.66 11.55
CA ASN A 212 18.69 11.72 11.40
C ASN A 212 18.97 10.69 10.30
N ARG A 213 19.63 9.61 10.69
CA ARG A 213 20.04 8.55 9.78
C ARG A 213 18.87 7.91 9.01
N GLN A 214 17.75 7.68 9.66
CA GLN A 214 16.58 7.07 9.04
C GLN A 214 15.99 7.99 7.96
N PHE A 215 15.87 9.29 8.26
CA PHE A 215 15.41 10.27 7.29
C PHE A 215 16.39 10.44 6.13
N HIS A 216 17.71 10.43 6.41
CA HIS A 216 18.73 10.46 5.38
C HIS A 216 18.59 9.26 4.43
N ASP A 217 18.42 8.04 4.95
CA ASP A 217 18.33 6.83 4.15
C ASP A 217 17.05 6.83 3.30
N TYR A 218 15.93 7.34 3.84
CA TYR A 218 14.72 7.56 3.07
C TYR A 218 14.91 8.59 1.95
N MET A 219 15.37 9.78 2.32
CA MET A 219 15.40 10.93 1.41
C MET A 219 16.46 10.80 0.31
N TYR A 220 17.67 10.35 0.65
CA TYR A 220 18.83 10.40 -0.24
C TYR A 220 19.28 9.03 -0.75
N GLU A 221 19.05 7.96 0.02
CA GLU A 221 19.33 6.60 -0.45
C GLU A 221 18.10 5.97 -1.16
N GLY A 222 16.92 6.59 -1.04
CA GLY A 222 15.68 6.05 -1.61
C GLY A 222 15.31 4.70 -1.03
N LYS A 223 15.55 4.49 0.27
CA LYS A 223 15.20 3.27 0.98
C LYS A 223 13.87 3.46 1.68
N PRO A 224 12.89 2.57 1.50
CA PRO A 224 11.73 2.53 2.36
C PRO A 224 12.17 2.28 3.80
N THR A 225 11.92 3.21 4.70
CA THR A 225 12.40 3.15 6.10
C THR A 225 11.29 2.95 7.12
N GLY A 226 10.04 2.86 6.64
CA GLY A 226 8.88 2.50 7.46
C GLY A 226 8.42 3.52 8.50
N GLY A 227 8.98 4.72 8.61
CA GLY A 227 8.78 5.49 9.81
C GLY A 227 8.39 6.97 9.71
N PHE A 228 8.47 7.59 8.56
CA PHE A 228 8.21 9.03 8.45
C PHE A 228 6.74 9.32 8.16
N GLY A 229 6.10 10.03 9.11
CA GLY A 229 4.66 10.32 9.02
C GLY A 229 3.76 9.10 9.21
N ALA A 230 4.33 7.91 9.39
CA ALA A 230 3.56 6.70 9.61
C ALA A 230 2.79 6.78 10.95
N VAL A 231 1.53 6.36 10.91
CA VAL A 231 0.70 6.25 12.11
C VAL A 231 1.20 5.11 13.01
N TYR A 232 1.65 4.01 12.40
CA TYR A 232 2.14 2.81 13.09
C TYR A 232 3.60 2.48 12.74
N PRO A 233 4.57 3.33 13.11
CA PRO A 233 5.99 3.15 12.73
C PRO A 233 6.64 1.90 13.35
N MET A 234 6.03 1.33 14.41
CA MET A 234 6.49 0.11 15.07
C MET A 234 6.02 -1.17 14.36
N PHE A 235 5.04 -1.07 13.45
CA PHE A 235 4.57 -2.23 12.70
C PHE A 235 5.64 -2.71 11.72
N ARG A 236 6.00 -3.98 11.81
CA ARG A 236 7.00 -4.62 10.96
C ARG A 236 6.48 -5.96 10.47
N LYS A 237 6.45 -6.13 9.16
CA LYS A 237 5.95 -7.37 8.54
C LYS A 237 6.72 -8.61 9.00
N ASP A 238 8.05 -8.52 9.05
CA ASP A 238 8.93 -9.63 9.47
C ASP A 238 8.73 -10.06 10.93
N ARG A 239 8.06 -9.25 11.74
CA ARG A 239 7.83 -9.47 13.17
C ARG A 239 6.38 -9.75 13.51
N HIS A 240 5.45 -9.05 12.87
CA HIS A 240 4.03 -9.07 13.25
C HIS A 240 3.15 -9.86 12.29
N VAL A 241 3.71 -10.32 11.15
CA VAL A 241 2.95 -11.14 10.20
C VAL A 241 3.52 -12.55 10.20
N ILE A 242 2.63 -13.52 10.38
CA ILE A 242 2.94 -14.95 10.35
C ILE A 242 2.13 -15.62 9.24
N THR A 243 2.69 -16.62 8.61
CA THR A 243 1.96 -17.41 7.61
C THR A 243 0.92 -18.32 8.27
N LYS A 244 -0.10 -18.72 7.51
CA LYS A 244 -1.08 -19.69 8.00
C LYS A 244 -0.40 -21.01 8.42
N GLN A 245 0.64 -21.43 7.72
CA GLN A 245 1.42 -22.63 8.05
C GLN A 245 2.15 -22.50 9.40
N GLU A 246 2.75 -21.31 9.67
CA GLU A 246 3.40 -21.05 10.96
C GLU A 246 2.37 -21.04 12.10
N TYR A 247 1.17 -20.47 11.87
CA TYR A 247 0.09 -20.53 12.85
C TYR A 247 -0.37 -21.97 13.13
N ASP A 248 -0.61 -22.78 12.09
CA ASP A 248 -1.02 -24.17 12.23
C ASP A 248 0.04 -25.00 12.97
N TYR A 249 1.32 -24.76 12.67
CA TYR A 249 2.44 -25.37 13.38
C TYR A 249 2.44 -24.99 14.86
N LEU A 250 2.22 -23.73 15.19
CA LEU A 250 2.13 -23.25 16.57
C LEU A 250 1.03 -23.99 17.35
N ILE A 251 -0.18 -24.07 16.80
CA ILE A 251 -1.32 -24.70 17.46
C ILE A 251 -1.12 -26.22 17.61
N ALA A 252 -0.50 -26.87 16.63
CA ALA A 252 -0.26 -28.30 16.65
C ALA A 252 0.89 -28.72 17.58
N ASN A 253 1.88 -27.86 17.82
CA ASN A 253 3.12 -28.18 18.54
C ASN A 253 3.28 -27.42 19.86
N SER A 254 2.23 -26.79 20.37
CA SER A 254 2.25 -26.08 21.67
C SER A 254 0.92 -26.26 22.43
N ASP A 255 0.94 -25.93 23.72
CA ASP A 255 -0.26 -25.87 24.56
C ASP A 255 -1.06 -24.58 24.35
N ILE A 256 -0.65 -23.73 23.41
CA ILE A 256 -1.33 -22.46 23.10
C ILE A 256 -2.57 -22.77 22.26
N LYS A 257 -3.74 -22.27 22.71
CA LYS A 257 -5.03 -22.50 22.04
C LYS A 257 -5.83 -21.22 21.94
N PRO A 258 -6.71 -21.07 20.93
CA PRO A 258 -7.73 -20.03 20.93
C PRO A 258 -8.63 -20.15 22.15
N VAL A 259 -9.00 -19.02 22.76
CA VAL A 259 -9.84 -18.98 23.95
C VAL A 259 -11.07 -18.08 23.82
N LEU A 260 -10.99 -17.08 22.91
CA LEU A 260 -12.13 -16.25 22.55
C LEU A 260 -11.86 -15.54 21.22
N CYS A 261 -12.91 -15.01 20.61
CA CYS A 261 -12.84 -14.17 19.43
C CYS A 261 -13.47 -12.81 19.70
N ILE A 262 -12.80 -11.76 19.27
CA ILE A 262 -13.34 -10.39 19.25
C ILE A 262 -13.36 -9.95 17.79
N ILE A 263 -14.54 -9.56 17.29
CA ILE A 263 -14.69 -9.07 15.92
C ILE A 263 -14.92 -7.58 16.00
N GLY A 264 -13.99 -6.79 15.51
CA GLY A 264 -14.20 -5.37 15.26
C GLY A 264 -14.91 -5.19 13.92
N GLY A 265 -15.86 -4.27 13.85
CA GLY A 265 -16.61 -3.98 12.62
C GLY A 265 -16.65 -2.50 12.31
N ASP A 266 -16.39 -2.15 11.07
CA ASP A 266 -16.59 -0.84 10.50
C ASP A 266 -17.51 -0.94 9.28
N GLY A 267 -18.46 -0.01 9.14
CA GLY A 267 -19.49 -0.14 8.12
C GLY A 267 -19.82 1.15 7.41
N ALA A 268 -19.83 1.08 6.08
CA ALA A 268 -20.31 2.14 5.22
C ALA A 268 -21.22 1.59 4.12
N VAL A 269 -22.27 2.33 3.75
CA VAL A 269 -23.31 1.81 2.81
C VAL A 269 -22.99 2.12 1.35
N ASN A 270 -22.43 3.29 1.02
CA ASN A 270 -22.47 3.76 -0.37
C ASN A 270 -21.11 4.12 -0.99
N ASN A 271 -20.12 4.49 -0.24
CA ASN A 271 -18.85 5.01 -0.80
C ASN A 271 -17.59 4.44 -0.16
N ASP A 272 -17.72 3.77 0.94
CA ASP A 272 -16.64 3.21 1.74
C ASP A 272 -16.85 1.73 1.99
N SER A 273 -15.80 1.01 2.36
CA SER A 273 -15.87 -0.44 2.53
C SER A 273 -16.53 -0.82 3.86
N THR A 274 -17.18 -1.99 3.90
CA THR A 274 -17.59 -2.63 5.16
C THR A 274 -16.58 -3.71 5.51
N SER A 275 -16.02 -3.63 6.71
CA SER A 275 -14.99 -4.55 7.18
C SER A 275 -15.32 -5.18 8.54
N PHE A 276 -15.02 -6.49 8.67
CA PHE A 276 -14.98 -7.19 9.95
C PHE A 276 -13.60 -7.83 10.12
N VAL A 277 -12.93 -7.50 11.23
CA VAL A 277 -11.60 -8.02 11.55
C VAL A 277 -11.66 -8.88 12.80
N PRO A 278 -11.41 -10.20 12.70
CA PRO A 278 -11.45 -11.11 13.83
C PRO A 278 -10.11 -11.10 14.57
N LYS A 279 -10.15 -10.79 15.85
CA LYS A 279 -9.05 -10.89 16.81
C LYS A 279 -9.25 -12.14 17.66
N ILE A 280 -8.43 -13.15 17.43
CA ILE A 280 -8.44 -14.39 18.20
C ILE A 280 -7.49 -14.22 19.37
N VAL A 281 -7.98 -14.34 20.57
CA VAL A 281 -7.18 -14.32 21.79
C VAL A 281 -6.70 -15.73 22.08
N LEU A 282 -5.42 -15.88 22.34
CA LEU A 282 -4.76 -17.13 22.65
C LEU A 282 -4.61 -17.29 24.17
N SER A 283 -4.48 -18.53 24.62
CA SER A 283 -4.38 -18.88 26.04
C SER A 283 -3.17 -18.28 26.77
N ASN A 284 -2.15 -17.83 26.03
CA ASN A 284 -0.98 -17.12 26.55
C ASN A 284 -1.17 -15.59 26.62
N GLY A 285 -2.36 -15.09 26.25
CA GLY A 285 -2.70 -13.66 26.25
C GLY A 285 -2.29 -12.89 25.00
N GLN A 286 -1.61 -13.54 24.05
CA GLN A 286 -1.34 -12.95 22.73
C GLN A 286 -2.56 -13.08 21.82
N THR A 287 -2.59 -12.32 20.75
CA THR A 287 -3.70 -12.33 19.81
C THR A 287 -3.22 -12.52 18.38
N VAL A 288 -4.05 -13.14 17.57
CA VAL A 288 -3.82 -13.30 16.13
C VAL A 288 -5.03 -12.79 15.37
N GLN A 289 -4.80 -12.10 14.26
CA GLN A 289 -5.85 -11.67 13.36
C GLN A 289 -6.08 -12.74 12.32
N GLY A 290 -7.31 -13.26 12.24
CA GLY A 290 -7.74 -14.23 11.24
C GLY A 290 -8.05 -13.58 9.89
N SER A 291 -8.61 -14.38 8.97
CA SER A 291 -9.09 -13.86 7.68
C SER A 291 -10.19 -12.84 7.89
N LEU A 292 -10.00 -11.62 7.42
CA LEU A 292 -10.98 -10.55 7.55
C LEU A 292 -12.09 -10.66 6.49
N PHE A 293 -13.26 -10.07 6.79
CA PHE A 293 -14.29 -9.79 5.81
C PHE A 293 -14.09 -8.36 5.30
N HIS A 294 -13.99 -8.22 3.99
CA HIS A 294 -13.87 -6.92 3.34
C HIS A 294 -14.83 -6.87 2.15
N HIS A 295 -15.65 -5.83 2.10
CA HIS A 295 -16.58 -5.57 1.01
C HIS A 295 -16.44 -4.12 0.55
N ASP A 296 -15.97 -3.93 -0.68
CA ASP A 296 -15.90 -2.63 -1.35
C ASP A 296 -17.08 -2.49 -2.33
N PRO A 297 -18.05 -1.60 -2.06
CA PRO A 297 -19.23 -1.44 -2.93
C PRO A 297 -18.87 -1.00 -4.35
N LYS A 298 -17.69 -0.41 -4.59
CA LYS A 298 -17.24 0.03 -5.91
C LYS A 298 -16.78 -1.13 -6.79
N THR A 299 -16.25 -2.18 -6.19
CA THR A 299 -15.70 -3.34 -6.90
C THR A 299 -16.60 -4.57 -6.82
N ASP A 300 -17.33 -4.73 -5.73
CA ASP A 300 -18.10 -5.93 -5.40
C ASP A 300 -19.62 -5.75 -5.61
N GLY A 301 -20.05 -4.51 -5.89
CA GLY A 301 -21.46 -4.15 -5.98
C GLY A 301 -22.04 -3.63 -4.66
N SER A 302 -23.05 -2.78 -4.75
CA SER A 302 -23.66 -2.15 -3.58
C SER A 302 -24.79 -3.01 -3.02
N PHE A 303 -24.73 -3.32 -1.71
CA PHE A 303 -25.73 -4.10 -0.99
C PHE A 303 -26.17 -3.39 0.28
N GLY A 304 -27.45 -3.52 0.66
CA GLY A 304 -27.88 -3.13 2.01
C GLY A 304 -27.32 -4.08 3.07
N TYR A 305 -27.15 -3.59 4.29
CA TYR A 305 -26.59 -4.38 5.40
C TYR A 305 -27.31 -5.70 5.65
N HIS A 306 -28.65 -5.72 5.52
CA HIS A 306 -29.41 -6.96 5.67
C HIS A 306 -28.93 -8.06 4.71
N GLN A 307 -28.77 -7.74 3.44
CA GLN A 307 -28.29 -8.69 2.43
C GLN A 307 -26.82 -9.01 2.65
N LEU A 308 -25.98 -8.00 2.95
CA LEU A 308 -24.57 -8.17 3.18
C LEU A 308 -24.27 -9.15 4.31
N VAL A 309 -24.96 -9.00 5.46
CA VAL A 309 -24.77 -9.88 6.61
C VAL A 309 -25.37 -11.25 6.35
N ARG A 310 -26.61 -11.33 5.82
CA ARG A 310 -27.30 -12.60 5.57
C ARG A 310 -26.57 -13.51 4.59
N ASP A 311 -26.17 -12.96 3.44
CA ASP A 311 -25.72 -13.77 2.30
C ASP A 311 -24.19 -13.99 2.28
N PHE A 312 -23.43 -13.05 2.86
CA PHE A 312 -21.98 -13.05 2.74
C PHE A 312 -21.25 -13.10 4.07
N ALA A 313 -21.51 -12.18 5.00
CA ALA A 313 -20.79 -12.13 6.27
C ALA A 313 -21.12 -13.33 7.19
N ASN A 314 -22.31 -13.94 7.08
CA ASN A 314 -22.63 -15.19 7.76
C ASN A 314 -21.68 -16.33 7.37
N LYS A 315 -21.43 -16.49 6.06
CA LYS A 315 -20.50 -17.52 5.57
C LYS A 315 -19.10 -17.30 6.05
N TRP A 316 -18.67 -16.03 6.06
CA TRP A 316 -17.39 -15.66 6.62
C TRP A 316 -17.28 -16.00 8.11
N LEU A 317 -18.28 -15.64 8.91
CA LEU A 317 -18.30 -15.95 10.34
C LEU A 317 -18.24 -17.46 10.59
N ASP A 318 -18.98 -18.26 9.81
CA ASP A 318 -18.95 -19.73 9.92
C ASP A 318 -17.55 -20.27 9.60
N ASN A 319 -16.85 -19.73 8.61
CA ASN A 319 -15.49 -20.12 8.28
C ASN A 319 -14.50 -19.77 9.41
N ILE A 320 -14.60 -18.57 9.99
CA ILE A 320 -13.79 -18.17 11.16
C ILE A 320 -14.04 -19.11 12.33
N CYS A 321 -15.28 -19.46 12.58
CA CYS A 321 -15.61 -20.38 13.68
C CYS A 321 -15.11 -21.80 13.46
N ALA A 322 -15.15 -22.29 12.24
CA ALA A 322 -14.58 -23.59 11.90
C ALA A 322 -13.05 -23.58 12.04
N GLU A 323 -12.40 -22.55 11.51
CA GLU A 323 -10.94 -22.43 11.52
C GLU A 323 -10.35 -22.37 12.93
N PHE A 324 -10.97 -21.61 13.83
CA PHE A 324 -10.48 -21.38 15.18
C PHE A 324 -11.17 -22.22 16.24
N HIS A 325 -11.98 -23.21 15.84
CA HIS A 325 -12.72 -24.11 16.74
C HIS A 325 -13.61 -23.35 17.75
N LEU A 326 -14.28 -22.29 17.29
CA LEU A 326 -15.15 -21.45 18.11
C LEU A 326 -16.58 -22.03 18.27
N GLY A 327 -16.86 -23.14 17.64
CA GLY A 327 -18.19 -23.74 17.53
C GLY A 327 -18.97 -23.15 16.34
N THR A 328 -19.21 -23.94 15.31
CA THR A 328 -20.02 -23.53 14.16
C THR A 328 -21.53 -23.59 14.51
N ARG A 329 -22.35 -22.83 13.78
CA ARG A 329 -23.81 -22.87 13.93
C ARG A 329 -24.35 -24.28 13.77
N GLN A 330 -23.81 -25.05 12.84
CA GLN A 330 -24.19 -26.43 12.58
C GLN A 330 -23.85 -27.37 13.75
N GLU A 331 -22.65 -27.22 14.35
CA GLU A 331 -22.23 -28.00 15.53
C GLU A 331 -23.11 -27.71 16.73
N ILE A 332 -23.45 -26.44 16.96
CA ILE A 332 -24.36 -26.02 18.05
C ILE A 332 -25.74 -26.63 17.87
N MET A 333 -26.32 -26.54 16.67
CA MET A 333 -27.63 -27.12 16.37
C MET A 333 -27.65 -28.65 16.53
N MET A 334 -26.64 -29.34 16.01
CA MET A 334 -26.52 -30.79 16.13
C MET A 334 -26.34 -31.23 17.61
N ALA A 335 -25.60 -30.45 18.39
CA ALA A 335 -25.43 -30.75 19.81
C ALA A 335 -26.74 -30.57 20.58
N GLN A 336 -27.48 -29.50 20.29
CA GLN A 336 -28.82 -29.22 20.86
C GLN A 336 -29.82 -30.35 20.52
N GLU A 337 -29.87 -30.78 19.27
CA GLU A 337 -30.72 -31.91 18.84
C GLU A 337 -30.36 -33.24 19.54
N ARG A 338 -29.09 -33.42 19.86
CA ARG A 338 -28.61 -34.65 20.56
C ARG A 338 -28.61 -34.55 22.06
N GLY A 339 -29.02 -33.42 22.63
CA GLY A 339 -28.97 -33.13 24.07
C GLY A 339 -27.55 -33.10 24.65
N VAL A 340 -26.54 -32.81 23.82
CA VAL A 340 -25.13 -32.75 24.21
C VAL A 340 -24.74 -31.29 24.46
N ASN A 341 -24.13 -30.99 25.61
CA ASN A 341 -23.52 -29.71 25.86
C ASN A 341 -22.14 -29.65 25.21
N ILE A 342 -21.95 -28.75 24.25
CA ILE A 342 -20.65 -28.40 23.71
C ILE A 342 -20.15 -27.09 24.33
N THR A 343 -18.86 -27.03 24.59
CA THR A 343 -18.22 -25.79 25.00
C THR A 343 -18.01 -24.92 23.78
N VAL A 344 -18.74 -23.81 23.69
CA VAL A 344 -18.59 -22.80 22.65
C VAL A 344 -17.74 -21.67 23.19
N LEU A 345 -16.68 -21.31 22.46
CA LEU A 345 -15.85 -20.18 22.88
C LEU A 345 -16.59 -18.85 22.61
N PRO A 346 -16.47 -17.86 23.51
CA PRO A 346 -17.20 -16.62 23.39
C PRO A 346 -16.74 -15.79 22.18
N ILE A 347 -17.70 -15.20 21.50
CA ILE A 347 -17.48 -14.28 20.37
C ILE A 347 -18.11 -12.93 20.70
N PHE A 348 -17.29 -11.90 20.77
CA PHE A 348 -17.70 -10.52 20.98
C PHE A 348 -17.61 -9.75 19.67
N VAL A 349 -18.71 -9.14 19.23
CA VAL A 349 -18.73 -8.31 18.02
C VAL A 349 -18.90 -6.85 18.42
N ARG A 350 -17.99 -5.99 18.04
CA ARG A 350 -17.96 -4.57 18.39
C ARG A 350 -17.89 -3.72 17.14
N ILE A 351 -18.99 -3.04 16.84
CA ILE A 351 -19.19 -2.31 15.59
C ILE A 351 -19.24 -0.83 15.90
N ASP A 352 -18.71 0.02 15.02
CA ASP A 352 -18.79 1.47 15.18
C ASP A 352 -20.23 1.91 15.46
N SER A 353 -20.40 2.72 16.50
CA SER A 353 -21.68 3.32 16.84
C SER A 353 -22.24 4.25 15.75
N ALA A 354 -21.42 4.68 14.80
CA ALA A 354 -21.85 5.44 13.62
C ALA A 354 -22.61 4.59 12.59
N ALA A 355 -22.54 3.24 12.68
CA ALA A 355 -23.25 2.30 11.82
C ALA A 355 -24.36 1.53 12.55
N PRO A 356 -25.39 2.18 13.11
CA PRO A 356 -26.39 1.56 13.96
C PRO A 356 -27.23 0.49 13.24
N ASP A 357 -27.42 0.63 11.94
CA ASP A 357 -28.18 -0.35 11.17
C ASP A 357 -27.37 -1.62 10.93
N LEU A 358 -26.04 -1.52 10.73
CA LEU A 358 -25.16 -2.69 10.70
C LEU A 358 -25.19 -3.44 12.04
N VAL A 359 -25.16 -2.71 13.16
CA VAL A 359 -25.27 -3.30 14.51
C VAL A 359 -26.57 -4.11 14.64
N LYS A 360 -27.72 -3.56 14.23
CA LYS A 360 -29.01 -4.24 14.29
C LYS A 360 -29.05 -5.51 13.44
N GLU A 361 -28.50 -5.45 12.23
CA GLU A 361 -28.47 -6.62 11.34
C GLU A 361 -27.56 -7.72 11.89
N CYS A 362 -26.40 -7.34 12.43
CA CYS A 362 -25.51 -8.31 13.10
C CYS A 362 -26.18 -8.88 14.38
N GLN A 363 -26.91 -8.08 15.16
CA GLN A 363 -27.69 -8.58 16.32
C GLN A 363 -28.78 -9.56 15.87
N PHE A 364 -29.45 -9.28 14.77
CA PHE A 364 -30.51 -10.16 14.24
C PHE A 364 -29.95 -11.50 13.76
N PHE A 365 -28.84 -11.50 13.00
CA PHE A 365 -28.30 -12.72 12.41
C PHE A 365 -27.34 -13.49 13.34
N TRP A 366 -26.69 -12.81 14.28
CA TRP A 366 -25.59 -13.38 15.10
C TRP A 366 -25.87 -13.36 16.60
N GLY A 367 -26.94 -12.69 17.07
CA GLY A 367 -27.18 -12.46 18.48
C GLY A 367 -27.48 -13.72 19.31
N ASP A 368 -27.86 -14.82 18.67
CA ASP A 368 -28.00 -16.15 19.30
C ASP A 368 -26.66 -16.81 19.60
N ARG A 369 -25.56 -16.34 19.00
CA ARG A 369 -24.23 -16.93 19.05
C ARG A 369 -23.13 -15.95 19.48
N CYS A 370 -23.29 -14.67 19.21
CA CYS A 370 -22.31 -13.63 19.46
C CYS A 370 -22.88 -12.56 20.37
N ASP A 371 -22.06 -12.01 21.25
CA ASP A 371 -22.39 -10.79 21.98
C ASP A 371 -22.11 -9.56 21.07
N VAL A 372 -23.16 -9.06 20.41
CA VAL A 372 -23.08 -7.97 19.44
C VAL A 372 -23.47 -6.64 20.09
N ALA A 373 -22.56 -5.68 20.08
CA ALA A 373 -22.82 -4.35 20.60
C ALA A 373 -22.11 -3.24 19.79
N ALA A 374 -22.69 -2.04 19.83
CA ALA A 374 -22.03 -0.85 19.34
C ALA A 374 -20.86 -0.46 20.26
N ILE A 375 -19.79 0.07 19.67
CA ILE A 375 -18.67 0.68 20.40
C ILE A 375 -18.50 2.13 19.95
N LYS A 376 -18.29 3.04 20.90
CA LYS A 376 -18.05 4.45 20.55
C LYS A 376 -16.67 4.62 19.93
N LYS A 377 -16.62 5.31 18.81
CA LYS A 377 -15.37 5.82 18.23
C LYS A 377 -14.74 6.78 19.25
N GLY A 378 -13.52 6.51 19.67
CA GLY A 378 -12.72 7.46 20.46
C GLY A 378 -12.20 8.59 19.59
N THR A 379 -11.39 9.47 20.16
CA THR A 379 -10.57 10.36 19.33
C THR A 379 -9.59 9.53 18.51
N ILE A 380 -9.19 10.02 17.35
CA ILE A 380 -8.20 9.34 16.49
C ILE A 380 -6.92 9.04 17.26
N THR A 381 -6.49 9.96 18.11
CA THR A 381 -5.31 9.79 18.97
C THR A 381 -5.45 8.63 19.95
N GLU A 382 -6.62 8.47 20.59
CA GLU A 382 -6.87 7.33 21.50
C GLU A 382 -6.91 6.00 20.74
N MET A 383 -7.53 5.99 19.55
CA MET A 383 -7.61 4.82 18.71
C MET A 383 -6.21 4.37 18.27
N VAL A 384 -5.41 5.31 17.76
CA VAL A 384 -4.03 5.04 17.33
C VAL A 384 -3.17 4.56 18.50
N ALA A 385 -3.24 5.23 19.67
CA ALA A 385 -2.47 4.85 20.85
C ALA A 385 -2.81 3.41 21.31
N THR A 386 -4.07 2.99 21.19
CA THR A 386 -4.49 1.62 21.52
C THR A 386 -3.79 0.60 20.64
N VAL A 387 -3.81 0.80 19.33
CA VAL A 387 -3.16 -0.10 18.36
C VAL A 387 -1.63 -0.06 18.49
N GLN A 388 -1.05 1.13 18.69
CA GLN A 388 0.38 1.28 18.94
C GLN A 388 0.83 0.47 20.17
N SER A 389 0.08 0.55 21.26
CA SER A 389 0.38 -0.20 22.49
C SER A 389 0.29 -1.71 22.26
N ALA A 390 -0.68 -2.17 21.48
CA ALA A 390 -0.85 -3.56 21.11
C ALA A 390 0.35 -4.10 20.32
N ILE A 391 0.75 -3.37 19.27
CA ILE A 391 1.87 -3.74 18.41
C ILE A 391 3.21 -3.67 19.15
N CYS A 392 3.45 -2.60 19.93
CA CYS A 392 4.70 -2.45 20.70
C CYS A 392 4.93 -3.57 21.73
N GLY A 393 3.87 -4.14 22.28
CA GLY A 393 3.93 -5.20 23.27
C GLY A 393 4.32 -6.58 22.74
N ASP A 394 4.53 -6.75 21.43
CA ASP A 394 4.70 -8.05 20.76
C ASP A 394 3.56 -9.05 21.06
N ASN A 395 2.38 -8.52 21.24
CA ASN A 395 1.20 -9.32 21.60
C ASN A 395 0.22 -9.51 20.45
N GLU A 396 0.50 -8.86 19.31
CA GLU A 396 -0.39 -8.83 18.15
C GLU A 396 0.28 -9.42 16.92
N TYR A 397 -0.39 -10.38 16.29
CA TYR A 397 0.07 -10.99 15.05
C TYR A 397 -1.05 -11.00 14.00
N ILE A 398 -0.67 -10.98 12.74
CA ILE A 398 -1.58 -11.08 11.60
C ILE A 398 -1.25 -12.35 10.84
N ILE A 399 -2.26 -13.18 10.58
CA ILE A 399 -2.08 -14.37 9.77
C ILE A 399 -2.16 -13.99 8.30
N ASP A 400 -1.11 -14.29 7.55
CA ASP A 400 -1.08 -14.13 6.10
C ASP A 400 -1.53 -15.43 5.41
N TYR A 401 -2.67 -15.36 4.75
CA TYR A 401 -3.27 -16.47 4.00
C TYR A 401 -2.79 -16.53 2.54
N GLY A 402 -1.89 -15.64 2.12
CA GLY A 402 -1.47 -15.49 0.73
C GLY A 402 -2.53 -14.88 -0.18
N GLY A 403 -3.61 -14.36 0.39
CA GLY A 403 -4.71 -13.75 -0.33
C GLY A 403 -5.89 -13.43 0.55
N HIS A 404 -6.97 -13.06 -0.11
CA HIS A 404 -8.26 -12.72 0.50
C HIS A 404 -9.36 -13.52 -0.18
N TYR A 405 -10.33 -14.05 0.60
CA TYR A 405 -11.53 -14.66 0.06
C TYR A 405 -12.63 -13.61 -0.09
N ASN A 406 -12.98 -13.31 -1.33
CA ASN A 406 -14.11 -12.42 -1.64
C ASN A 406 -15.41 -13.22 -1.54
N TYR A 407 -16.18 -13.01 -0.49
CA TYR A 407 -17.41 -13.75 -0.22
C TYR A 407 -18.57 -13.36 -1.14
N VAL A 408 -18.51 -12.16 -1.74
CA VAL A 408 -19.52 -11.72 -2.73
C VAL A 408 -19.31 -12.42 -4.06
N LYS A 409 -18.06 -12.44 -4.56
CA LYS A 409 -17.69 -13.11 -5.80
C LYS A 409 -17.51 -14.62 -5.65
N ASN A 410 -17.46 -15.09 -4.40
CA ASN A 410 -17.22 -16.49 -4.03
C ASN A 410 -15.91 -17.04 -4.64
N GLU A 411 -14.84 -16.25 -4.54
CA GLU A 411 -13.53 -16.59 -5.11
C GLU A 411 -12.38 -16.19 -4.19
N PHE A 412 -11.30 -16.96 -4.24
CA PHE A 412 -10.04 -16.59 -3.58
C PHE A 412 -9.22 -15.67 -4.50
N GLN A 413 -8.88 -14.50 -3.98
CA GLN A 413 -8.08 -13.50 -4.66
C GLN A 413 -6.65 -13.51 -4.08
N PRO A 414 -5.66 -14.05 -4.81
CA PRO A 414 -4.27 -14.04 -4.35
C PRO A 414 -3.78 -12.62 -4.09
N ARG A 415 -3.15 -12.40 -2.95
CA ARG A 415 -2.51 -11.12 -2.60
C ARG A 415 -1.17 -11.40 -1.96
N LYS A 416 -0.21 -10.54 -2.22
CA LYS A 416 1.12 -10.63 -1.62
C LYS A 416 1.17 -10.09 -0.20
N VAL A 417 0.16 -9.29 0.16
CA VAL A 417 0.07 -8.64 1.46
C VAL A 417 -1.37 -8.72 1.95
N ASN A 418 -1.56 -9.06 3.21
CA ASN A 418 -2.85 -8.99 3.89
C ASN A 418 -3.35 -7.53 3.93
N TYR A 419 -4.65 -7.30 3.73
CA TYR A 419 -5.26 -5.96 3.72
C TYR A 419 -4.94 -5.15 4.98
N LEU A 420 -5.12 -5.73 6.17
CA LEU A 420 -4.82 -5.06 7.44
C LEU A 420 -3.34 -4.73 7.57
N ALA A 421 -2.45 -5.68 7.24
CA ALA A 421 -1.00 -5.46 7.26
C ALA A 421 -0.58 -4.35 6.28
N GLU A 422 -1.22 -4.27 5.12
CA GLU A 422 -1.02 -3.21 4.14
C GLU A 422 -1.43 -1.86 4.72
N GLN A 423 -2.65 -1.72 5.24
CA GLN A 423 -3.15 -0.49 5.84
C GLN A 423 -2.29 -0.05 7.04
N LEU A 424 -1.97 -0.94 7.98
CA LEU A 424 -1.10 -0.62 9.12
C LEU A 424 0.28 -0.10 8.71
N SER A 425 0.81 -0.58 7.58
CA SER A 425 2.10 -0.13 7.05
C SER A 425 2.02 1.15 6.25
N MET A 426 0.85 1.47 5.67
CA MET A 426 0.66 2.59 4.73
C MET A 426 0.05 3.83 5.37
N LEU A 427 -0.68 3.69 6.49
CA LEU A 427 -1.34 4.82 7.13
C LEU A 427 -0.33 5.88 7.57
N ILE A 428 -0.55 7.09 7.07
CA ILE A 428 0.20 8.29 7.43
C ILE A 428 -0.73 9.34 8.03
N TRP A 429 -0.16 10.20 8.87
CA TRP A 429 -0.87 11.34 9.37
C TRP A 429 -1.11 12.36 8.26
N ASN A 430 -2.26 13.00 8.27
CA ASN A 430 -2.51 14.19 7.43
C ASN A 430 -1.58 15.34 7.85
N GLU A 431 -1.53 16.41 7.05
CA GLU A 431 -0.66 17.58 7.31
C GLU A 431 -0.88 18.22 8.69
N LYS A 432 -2.10 18.15 9.23
CA LYS A 432 -2.46 18.70 10.53
C LYS A 432 -2.20 17.74 11.70
N GLN A 433 -1.88 16.50 11.42
CA GLN A 433 -1.68 15.41 12.40
C GLN A 433 -2.91 15.18 13.32
N ASP A 434 -4.11 15.49 12.82
CA ASP A 434 -5.37 15.28 13.52
C ASP A 434 -6.24 14.14 12.94
N GLY A 435 -5.76 13.51 11.87
CA GLY A 435 -6.41 12.38 11.18
C GLY A 435 -5.45 11.65 10.26
N TYR A 436 -5.97 10.61 9.61
CA TYR A 436 -5.24 9.91 8.54
C TYR A 436 -5.24 10.72 7.25
N ASP A 437 -4.23 10.51 6.43
CA ASP A 437 -4.24 11.01 5.07
C ASP A 437 -5.39 10.34 4.28
N PRO A 438 -6.30 11.12 3.65
CA PRO A 438 -7.49 10.58 3.00
C PRO A 438 -7.20 9.74 1.74
N ILE A 439 -5.95 9.71 1.27
CA ILE A 439 -5.55 8.91 0.11
C ILE A 439 -5.42 7.42 0.47
N VAL A 440 -5.13 7.12 1.75
CA VAL A 440 -4.91 5.74 2.21
C VAL A 440 -6.20 5.18 2.79
N PRO A 441 -6.74 4.06 2.25
CA PRO A 441 -7.87 3.37 2.86
C PRO A 441 -7.56 2.92 4.29
N ASN A 442 -8.52 3.02 5.20
CA ASN A 442 -8.33 2.72 6.63
C ASN A 442 -9.45 1.85 7.24
N ASP A 443 -10.41 1.38 6.45
CA ASP A 443 -11.59 0.65 6.92
C ASP A 443 -11.25 -0.59 7.75
N ASP A 444 -10.28 -1.39 7.28
CA ASP A 444 -9.85 -2.60 8.01
C ASP A 444 -9.10 -2.23 9.29
N CYS A 445 -8.33 -1.14 9.26
CA CYS A 445 -7.61 -0.63 10.42
C CYS A 445 -8.56 -0.06 11.48
N ASP A 446 -9.61 0.64 11.06
CA ASP A 446 -10.65 1.15 11.97
C ASP A 446 -11.42 -0.03 12.60
N ALA A 447 -11.85 -1.02 11.80
CA ALA A 447 -12.47 -2.25 12.31
C ALA A 447 -11.56 -2.98 13.31
N TYR A 448 -10.28 -3.15 12.98
CA TYR A 448 -9.29 -3.73 13.88
C TYR A 448 -9.16 -2.97 15.20
N THR A 449 -9.18 -1.64 15.14
CA THR A 449 -9.08 -0.77 16.32
C THR A 449 -10.23 -0.97 17.28
N TYR A 450 -11.46 -1.19 16.81
CA TYR A 450 -12.61 -1.47 17.68
C TYR A 450 -12.42 -2.78 18.44
N GLY A 451 -11.87 -3.81 17.81
CA GLY A 451 -11.51 -5.06 18.48
C GLY A 451 -10.41 -4.87 19.54
N CYS A 452 -9.36 -4.13 19.21
CA CYS A 452 -8.29 -3.78 20.16
C CYS A 452 -8.83 -3.00 21.37
N ARG A 453 -9.64 -1.97 21.11
CA ARG A 453 -10.20 -1.13 22.17
C ARG A 453 -11.05 -1.93 23.14
N PHE A 454 -11.93 -2.78 22.64
CA PHE A 454 -12.73 -3.66 23.52
C PHE A 454 -11.84 -4.58 24.35
N TRP A 455 -10.83 -5.20 23.74
CA TRP A 455 -9.90 -6.08 24.43
C TRP A 455 -9.18 -5.38 25.57
N TYR A 456 -8.52 -4.25 25.30
CA TYR A 456 -7.73 -3.54 26.30
C TYR A 456 -8.58 -2.86 27.40
N GLN A 457 -9.82 -2.49 27.10
CA GLN A 457 -10.74 -1.94 28.11
C GLN A 457 -11.30 -3.00 29.05
N ASN A 458 -11.32 -4.26 28.67
CA ASN A 458 -11.99 -5.31 29.42
C ASN A 458 -11.05 -6.42 29.91
N ILE A 459 -9.77 -6.43 29.49
CA ILE A 459 -8.82 -7.49 29.85
C ILE A 459 -8.69 -7.70 31.35
N GLU A 460 -8.76 -6.62 32.15
CA GLU A 460 -8.66 -6.67 33.61
C GLU A 460 -9.98 -7.11 34.29
N ASN A 461 -11.12 -6.95 33.61
CA ASN A 461 -12.46 -7.22 34.14
C ASN A 461 -13.01 -8.60 33.73
N ILE A 462 -12.32 -9.30 32.85
CA ILE A 462 -12.75 -10.61 32.39
C ILE A 462 -12.28 -11.67 33.39
N ALA A 463 -13.09 -11.92 34.43
CA ALA A 463 -12.78 -12.90 35.50
C ALA A 463 -12.37 -14.30 34.99
N TRP A 464 -12.83 -14.68 33.81
CA TRP A 464 -12.45 -15.94 33.19
C TRP A 464 -11.08 -15.88 32.49
N PHE A 465 -10.49 -14.71 32.24
CA PHE A 465 -9.12 -14.59 31.73
C PHE A 465 -8.10 -15.09 32.78
N ASP A 466 -8.36 -14.90 34.05
CA ASP A 466 -7.53 -15.47 35.12
C ASP A 466 -7.67 -16.99 35.18
N ILE A 467 -8.84 -17.55 34.88
CA ILE A 467 -9.05 -18.99 34.75
C ILE A 467 -8.29 -19.53 33.53
N LEU A 468 -8.24 -18.80 32.42
CA LEU A 468 -7.50 -19.16 31.22
C LEU A 468 -5.99 -19.07 31.44
N LYS A 469 -5.51 -18.04 32.13
CA LYS A 469 -4.10 -17.90 32.53
C LYS A 469 -3.66 -19.05 33.46
N ALA A 470 -4.52 -19.42 34.41
CA ALA A 470 -4.23 -20.52 35.35
C ALA A 470 -4.07 -21.89 34.66
N ASN A 471 -4.70 -22.09 33.50
CA ASN A 471 -4.62 -23.31 32.72
C ASN A 471 -3.50 -23.25 31.63
N CYS A 472 -2.76 -22.18 31.53
CA CYS A 472 -1.69 -22.01 30.54
C CYS A 472 -0.33 -22.35 31.13
N VAL A 473 0.24 -23.47 30.73
CA VAL A 473 1.53 -23.99 31.23
C VAL A 473 2.75 -23.29 30.55
N SER A 474 2.57 -22.59 29.47
CA SER A 474 3.67 -22.00 28.68
C SER A 474 3.62 -20.48 28.61
N GLN A 475 4.63 -19.81 29.19
CA GLN A 475 4.87 -18.37 29.00
C GLN A 475 5.62 -18.03 27.71
N LYS A 476 5.84 -19.02 26.82
CA LYS A 476 6.57 -18.80 25.56
C LYS A 476 5.75 -17.94 24.61
N ARG A 477 6.40 -16.96 24.00
CA ARG A 477 5.77 -16.10 22.99
C ARG A 477 5.63 -16.84 21.66
N VAL A 478 4.60 -16.53 20.90
CA VAL A 478 4.36 -17.07 19.54
C VAL A 478 5.63 -16.95 18.68
N TYR A 479 6.28 -15.80 18.71
CA TYR A 479 7.51 -15.53 17.98
C TYR A 479 8.64 -16.52 18.33
N ASP A 480 8.83 -16.85 19.62
CA ASP A 480 9.90 -17.73 20.07
C ASP A 480 9.67 -19.19 19.65
N ILE A 481 8.43 -19.56 19.36
CA ILE A 481 8.07 -20.92 18.92
C ILE A 481 8.21 -21.04 17.40
N ILE A 482 7.79 -20.02 16.65
CA ILE A 482 7.76 -20.05 15.18
C ILE A 482 9.18 -19.87 14.59
N LYS A 483 10.06 -19.09 15.21
CA LYS A 483 11.40 -18.75 14.69
C LYS A 483 12.53 -19.67 15.16
N ARG A 484 12.22 -20.76 15.88
CA ARG A 484 13.14 -21.87 16.16
C ARG A 484 13.07 -22.91 15.07
#